data_7e2985be027aac6d99d97510dfc6a2c2
#
_entry.id   7e2985be027aac6d99d97510dfc6a2c2
#
_cell.length_a   1.000
_cell.length_b   1.000
_cell.length_c   1.000
_cell.angle_alpha   90.00
_cell.angle_beta   90.00
_cell.angle_gamma   90.00
#
_symmetry.space_group_name_H-M   'P 1'
#
loop_
_entity.id
_entity.type
_entity.pdbx_description
1 polymer ?
#
loop_
_entity_poly.entity_id
_entity_poly.type
_entity_poly.pdbx_seq_one_letter_code
_entity_poly.pdbx_strand_id
1 'polypeptide(L)'
;MNNKRIAIYYRVSTAEQTLDPQRIELQEYCQRKGWTVSAEYSDQISGSKFTRAGLDRMMADVRKHRIDVILCVKLDRLGRSLLHMAQLIFELDSNGVALVCTSQPIDTSEENPAGRLTMHILIAMADFERSLIKERTLAGLKAARAKGARLGRPATLGAHAAKVATLRSQGLSVRAIGKELRLPASSVFKALTLAKAA
;
A
#
# COMPACT_ATOMS: atom_id res chain seq x y z
N MET A 1 20.51 30.21 -12.74
CA MET A 1 19.12 29.89 -12.28
C MET A 1 18.97 28.38 -12.31
N ASN A 2 18.81 27.75 -11.17
CA ASN A 2 18.68 26.29 -11.11
C ASN A 2 17.30 25.91 -11.67
N ASN A 3 17.28 25.32 -12.85
CA ASN A 3 16.02 24.96 -13.55
C ASN A 3 15.45 23.69 -12.90
N LYS A 4 14.85 23.83 -11.68
CA LYS A 4 14.22 22.71 -10.96
C LYS A 4 13.08 22.15 -11.81
N ARG A 5 13.02 20.82 -11.94
CA ARG A 5 11.94 20.09 -12.64
C ARG A 5 10.77 19.92 -11.69
N ILE A 6 9.74 20.74 -11.89
CA ILE A 6 8.56 20.81 -11.04
C ILE A 6 7.48 19.89 -11.58
N ALA A 7 7.01 18.97 -10.77
CA ALA A 7 5.84 18.12 -11.05
C ALA A 7 4.66 18.59 -10.19
N ILE A 8 3.48 18.68 -10.78
CA ILE A 8 2.24 18.93 -10.02
C ILE A 8 1.39 17.68 -9.97
N TYR A 9 0.76 17.45 -8.81
CA TYR A 9 -0.09 16.29 -8.58
C TYR A 9 -1.47 16.69 -8.02
N TYR A 10 -2.51 16.15 -8.64
CA TYR A 10 -3.91 16.36 -8.24
C TYR A 10 -4.58 15.04 -7.89
N ARG A 11 -5.56 15.08 -6.99
CA ARG A 11 -6.42 13.93 -6.69
C ARG A 11 -7.85 14.37 -6.37
N VAL A 12 -8.83 13.77 -7.04
CA VAL A 12 -10.24 13.95 -6.73
C VAL A 12 -10.90 12.61 -6.40
N SER A 13 -11.91 12.66 -5.51
CA SER A 13 -12.59 11.46 -4.99
C SER A 13 -13.83 11.05 -5.77
N THR A 14 -14.38 11.95 -6.59
CA THR A 14 -15.58 11.70 -7.40
C THR A 14 -15.40 12.22 -8.82
N ALA A 15 -16.13 11.62 -9.77
CA ALA A 15 -16.08 12.03 -11.17
C ALA A 15 -16.67 13.45 -11.40
N GLU A 16 -17.47 13.95 -10.46
CA GLU A 16 -18.09 15.26 -10.50
C GLU A 16 -17.20 16.40 -9.99
N GLN A 17 -16.16 16.06 -9.22
CA GLN A 17 -15.18 17.05 -8.78
C GLN A 17 -14.16 17.29 -9.90
N THR A 18 -14.22 18.47 -10.49
CA THR A 18 -13.28 18.89 -11.53
C THR A 18 -11.88 19.03 -10.94
N LEU A 19 -10.86 18.69 -11.73
CA LEU A 19 -9.44 18.89 -11.37
C LEU A 19 -9.05 20.37 -11.43
N ASP A 20 -9.86 21.19 -12.12
CA ASP A 20 -9.53 22.57 -12.47
C ASP A 20 -9.18 23.47 -11.28
N PRO A 21 -9.92 23.51 -10.15
CA PRO A 21 -9.57 24.37 -9.02
C PRO A 21 -8.18 24.04 -8.44
N GLN A 22 -7.84 22.76 -8.28
CA GLN A 22 -6.53 22.35 -7.78
C GLN A 22 -5.43 22.71 -8.78
N ARG A 23 -5.69 22.47 -10.06
CA ARG A 23 -4.74 22.78 -11.14
C ARG A 23 -4.45 24.27 -11.20
N ILE A 24 -5.49 25.11 -11.16
CA ILE A 24 -5.35 26.56 -11.19
C ILE A 24 -4.50 27.04 -9.99
N GLU A 25 -4.84 26.62 -8.76
CA GLU A 25 -4.13 26.98 -7.54
C GLU A 25 -2.62 26.64 -7.65
N LEU A 26 -2.30 25.44 -8.15
CA LEU A 26 -0.92 24.98 -8.28
C LEU A 26 -0.16 25.72 -9.37
N GLN A 27 -0.81 26.03 -10.50
CA GLN A 27 -0.22 26.82 -11.57
C GLN A 27 0.06 28.27 -11.15
N GLU A 28 -0.90 28.90 -10.45
CA GLU A 28 -0.70 30.24 -9.88
C GLU A 28 0.44 30.26 -8.85
N TYR A 29 0.57 29.22 -8.02
CA TYR A 29 1.69 29.09 -7.09
C TYR A 29 3.02 29.01 -7.86
N CYS A 30 3.09 28.20 -8.91
CA CYS A 30 4.29 28.11 -9.77
C CYS A 30 4.64 29.46 -10.39
N GLN A 31 3.67 30.19 -10.92
CA GLN A 31 3.88 31.50 -11.51
C GLN A 31 4.45 32.49 -10.50
N ARG A 32 3.89 32.55 -9.28
CA ARG A 32 4.39 33.42 -8.20
C ARG A 32 5.83 33.10 -7.79
N LYS A 33 6.23 31.83 -7.87
CA LYS A 33 7.58 31.35 -7.54
C LYS A 33 8.55 31.43 -8.73
N GLY A 34 8.07 31.80 -9.92
CA GLY A 34 8.88 31.74 -11.14
C GLY A 34 9.28 30.32 -11.55
N TRP A 35 8.44 29.32 -11.19
CA TRP A 35 8.67 27.92 -11.49
C TRP A 35 7.99 27.51 -12.78
N THR A 36 8.69 26.69 -13.60
CA THR A 36 8.13 26.11 -14.81
C THR A 36 7.70 24.67 -14.51
N VAL A 37 6.41 24.35 -14.72
CA VAL A 37 5.89 22.99 -14.56
C VAL A 37 6.44 22.12 -15.69
N SER A 38 7.15 21.04 -15.34
CA SER A 38 7.73 20.08 -16.28
C SER A 38 6.86 18.85 -16.48
N ALA A 39 6.01 18.48 -15.51
CA ALA A 39 5.10 17.35 -15.62
C ALA A 39 3.83 17.53 -14.77
N GLU A 40 2.73 16.97 -15.24
CA GLU A 40 1.46 16.94 -14.52
C GLU A 40 1.00 15.49 -14.33
N TYR A 41 0.58 15.15 -13.11
CA TYR A 41 0.05 13.83 -12.75
C TYR A 41 -1.30 13.99 -12.06
N SER A 42 -2.25 13.15 -12.41
CA SER A 42 -3.58 13.19 -11.80
C SER A 42 -4.17 11.80 -11.61
N ASP A 43 -4.98 11.66 -10.57
CA ASP A 43 -5.79 10.48 -10.31
C ASP A 43 -7.23 10.85 -9.98
N GLN A 44 -8.18 10.13 -10.57
CA GLN A 44 -9.58 10.13 -10.17
C GLN A 44 -9.89 8.84 -9.43
N ILE A 45 -10.41 8.93 -8.22
CA ILE A 45 -10.75 7.77 -7.40
C ILE A 45 -12.26 7.67 -7.30
N SER A 46 -12.88 6.77 -8.07
CA SER A 46 -14.26 6.33 -7.85
C SER A 46 -14.27 5.18 -6.82
N GLY A 47 -15.30 5.15 -5.97
CA GLY A 47 -15.39 4.35 -4.75
C GLY A 47 -15.07 2.84 -4.80
N SER A 48 -14.92 2.23 -5.98
CA SER A 48 -14.62 0.79 -6.13
C SER A 48 -13.27 0.47 -6.79
N LYS A 49 -12.62 1.41 -7.48
CA LYS A 49 -11.32 1.17 -8.15
C LYS A 49 -10.22 1.99 -7.51
N PHE A 50 -9.29 1.30 -6.84
CA PHE A 50 -8.19 1.89 -6.08
C PHE A 50 -6.88 2.02 -6.88
N THR A 51 -6.93 2.11 -8.20
CA THR A 51 -5.71 2.30 -8.99
C THR A 51 -5.30 3.78 -8.95
N ARG A 52 -4.04 4.05 -8.63
CA ARG A 52 -3.43 5.39 -8.61
C ARG A 52 -2.36 5.48 -9.69
N ALA A 53 -2.79 5.26 -10.93
CA ALA A 53 -1.89 5.23 -12.07
C ALA A 53 -1.10 6.55 -12.25
N GLY A 54 -1.68 7.69 -11.87
CA GLY A 54 -1.00 8.98 -11.86
C GLY A 54 0.11 9.03 -10.82
N LEU A 55 -0.18 8.65 -9.58
CA LEU A 55 0.82 8.57 -8.51
C LEU A 55 1.93 7.57 -8.86
N ASP A 56 1.56 6.38 -9.36
CA ASP A 56 2.53 5.35 -9.71
C ASP A 56 3.49 5.81 -10.81
N ARG A 57 2.98 6.52 -11.83
CA ARG A 57 3.82 7.14 -12.88
C ARG A 57 4.72 8.23 -12.30
N MET A 58 4.18 9.09 -11.44
CA MET A 58 4.97 10.12 -10.77
C MET A 58 6.13 9.51 -9.98
N MET A 59 5.87 8.49 -9.16
CA MET A 59 6.90 7.81 -8.38
C MET A 59 7.92 7.07 -9.26
N ALA A 60 7.49 6.53 -10.42
CA ALA A 60 8.43 5.97 -11.38
C ALA A 60 9.39 7.03 -11.97
N ASP A 61 8.90 8.26 -12.19
CA ASP A 61 9.74 9.36 -12.68
C ASP A 61 10.60 9.95 -11.56
N VAL A 62 10.17 9.93 -10.29
CA VAL A 62 11.00 10.22 -9.11
C VAL A 62 12.21 9.28 -9.06
N ARG A 63 12.00 7.97 -9.16
CA ARG A 63 13.07 6.94 -9.15
C ARG A 63 14.06 7.09 -10.31
N LYS A 64 13.63 7.70 -11.40
CA LYS A 64 14.46 8.02 -12.58
C LYS A 64 15.11 9.40 -12.49
N HIS A 65 15.01 10.06 -11.33
CA HIS A 65 15.53 11.43 -11.11
C HIS A 65 15.07 12.43 -12.18
N ARG A 66 13.81 12.37 -12.59
CA ARG A 66 13.21 13.30 -13.57
C ARG A 66 12.46 14.46 -12.92
N ILE A 67 12.29 14.43 -11.62
CA ILE A 67 11.54 15.38 -10.81
C ILE A 67 12.43 15.84 -9.67
N ASP A 68 12.45 17.15 -9.40
CA ASP A 68 13.18 17.75 -8.29
C ASP A 68 12.23 18.25 -7.20
N VAL A 69 11.01 18.65 -7.58
CA VAL A 69 9.99 19.14 -6.65
C VAL A 69 8.61 18.58 -7.05
N ILE A 70 7.89 18.05 -6.08
CA ILE A 70 6.48 17.72 -6.22
C ILE A 70 5.64 18.79 -5.51
N LEU A 71 4.68 19.35 -6.22
CA LEU A 71 3.73 20.32 -5.72
C LEU A 71 2.33 19.71 -5.68
N CYS A 72 1.64 19.80 -4.53
CA CYS A 72 0.26 19.39 -4.36
C CYS A 72 -0.49 20.38 -3.46
N VAL A 73 -1.83 20.35 -3.46
CA VAL A 73 -2.61 21.25 -2.61
C VAL A 73 -2.50 20.86 -1.15
N LYS A 74 -2.68 19.58 -0.84
CA LYS A 74 -2.63 19.03 0.53
C LYS A 74 -2.02 17.64 0.54
N LEU A 75 -1.41 17.25 1.66
CA LEU A 75 -0.82 15.93 1.87
C LEU A 75 -1.81 14.77 1.68
N ASP A 76 -3.08 14.96 2.07
CA ASP A 76 -4.11 13.93 1.91
C ASP A 76 -4.39 13.57 0.45
N ARG A 77 -3.95 14.39 -0.50
CA ARG A 77 -3.98 14.07 -1.93
C ARG A 77 -2.98 12.97 -2.28
N LEU A 78 -1.81 12.96 -1.63
CA LEU A 78 -0.74 11.97 -1.86
C LEU A 78 -0.97 10.67 -1.08
N GLY A 79 -1.26 10.73 0.22
CA GLY A 79 -1.43 9.56 1.09
C GLY A 79 -2.88 9.16 1.33
N ARG A 80 -3.12 7.88 1.65
CA ARG A 80 -4.42 7.35 2.11
C ARG A 80 -4.45 7.12 3.61
N SER A 81 -3.31 6.95 4.21
CA SER A 81 -3.09 6.77 5.64
C SER A 81 -1.81 7.48 6.02
N LEU A 82 -1.63 7.74 7.30
CA LEU A 82 -0.41 8.36 7.81
C LEU A 82 0.82 7.50 7.44
N LEU A 83 0.73 6.19 7.59
CA LEU A 83 1.80 5.26 7.22
C LEU A 83 2.15 5.33 5.73
N HIS A 84 1.16 5.29 4.84
CA HIS A 84 1.40 5.38 3.40
C HIS A 84 2.01 6.74 3.00
N MET A 85 1.55 7.81 3.66
CA MET A 85 2.09 9.15 3.44
C MET A 85 3.55 9.26 3.87
N ALA A 86 3.89 8.72 5.04
CA ALA A 86 5.27 8.70 5.52
C ALA A 86 6.19 7.88 4.62
N GLN A 87 5.71 6.75 4.08
CA GLN A 87 6.48 5.95 3.10
C GLN A 87 6.76 6.74 1.83
N LEU A 88 5.76 7.45 1.29
CA LEU A 88 5.95 8.31 0.12
C LEU A 88 6.95 9.44 0.40
N ILE A 89 6.79 10.12 1.53
CA ILE A 89 7.69 11.22 1.93
C ILE A 89 9.13 10.70 2.09
N PHE A 90 9.31 9.56 2.76
CA PHE A 90 10.62 8.93 2.91
C PHE A 90 11.25 8.57 1.55
N GLU A 91 10.45 8.03 0.63
CA GLU A 91 10.92 7.71 -0.72
C GLU A 91 11.30 8.97 -1.50
N LEU A 92 10.55 10.06 -1.37
CA LEU A 92 10.87 11.36 -1.98
C LEU A 92 12.19 11.91 -1.44
N ASP A 93 12.35 11.93 -0.11
CA ASP A 93 13.57 12.39 0.55
C ASP A 93 14.79 11.57 0.14
N SER A 94 14.66 10.24 0.10
CA SER A 94 15.73 9.33 -0.33
C SER A 94 16.14 9.53 -1.79
N ASN A 95 15.27 10.09 -2.63
CA ASN A 95 15.57 10.44 -4.02
C ASN A 95 15.93 11.93 -4.20
N GLY A 96 16.05 12.70 -3.11
CA GLY A 96 16.37 14.12 -3.16
C GLY A 96 15.26 14.99 -3.75
N VAL A 97 14.00 14.55 -3.71
CA VAL A 97 12.85 15.25 -4.24
C VAL A 97 12.13 16.01 -3.14
N ALA A 98 12.00 17.30 -3.28
CA ALA A 98 11.26 18.15 -2.35
C ALA A 98 9.74 18.00 -2.53
N LEU A 99 9.01 18.09 -1.42
CA LEU A 99 7.54 18.13 -1.40
C LEU A 99 7.06 19.47 -0.90
N VAL A 100 6.17 20.11 -1.65
CA VAL A 100 5.57 21.39 -1.30
C VAL A 100 4.05 21.29 -1.35
N CYS A 101 3.38 21.77 -0.29
CA CYS A 101 1.92 21.86 -0.24
C CYS A 101 1.49 23.33 -0.22
N THR A 102 0.51 23.70 -1.06
CA THR A 102 0.06 25.11 -1.16
C THR A 102 -0.84 25.53 -0.01
N SER A 103 -1.69 24.62 0.46
CA SER A 103 -2.68 24.89 1.52
C SER A 103 -2.24 24.40 2.92
N GLN A 104 -0.99 23.95 3.08
CA GLN A 104 -0.41 23.50 4.35
C GLN A 104 1.02 24.03 4.46
N PRO A 105 1.53 24.32 5.66
CA PRO A 105 2.89 24.82 5.87
C PRO A 105 3.93 23.71 5.71
N ILE A 106 3.89 22.99 4.57
CA ILE A 106 4.77 21.88 4.26
C ILE A 106 5.57 22.23 3.02
N ASP A 107 6.85 22.43 3.22
CA ASP A 107 7.85 22.65 2.20
C ASP A 107 9.13 21.99 2.67
N THR A 108 9.49 20.87 2.04
CA THR A 108 10.66 20.05 2.42
C THR A 108 11.90 20.41 1.61
N SER A 109 11.88 21.53 0.90
CA SER A 109 13.06 22.00 0.15
C SER A 109 14.23 22.26 1.09
N GLU A 110 15.45 22.21 0.55
CA GLU A 110 16.67 22.48 1.31
C GLU A 110 16.69 23.91 1.91
N GLU A 111 15.95 24.82 1.30
CA GLU A 111 15.82 26.21 1.72
C GLU A 111 14.91 26.36 2.98
N ASN A 112 14.19 25.30 3.39
CA ASN A 112 13.27 25.31 4.52
C ASN A 112 13.60 24.24 5.57
N PRO A 113 14.51 24.48 6.53
CA PRO A 113 14.88 23.54 7.57
C PRO A 113 13.70 23.14 8.48
N ALA A 114 12.77 24.06 8.73
CA ALA A 114 11.58 23.79 9.56
C ALA A 114 10.61 22.80 8.88
N GLY A 115 10.43 22.93 7.57
CA GLY A 115 9.63 21.97 6.77
C GLY A 115 10.25 20.57 6.78
N ARG A 116 11.56 20.48 6.66
CA ARG A 116 12.30 19.21 6.78
C ARG A 116 12.14 18.58 8.16
N LEU A 117 12.26 19.36 9.24
CA LEU A 117 12.01 18.87 10.59
C LEU A 117 10.60 18.32 10.73
N THR A 118 9.59 19.04 10.23
CA THR A 118 8.18 18.59 10.25
C THR A 118 8.02 17.26 9.50
N MET A 119 8.66 17.09 8.37
CA MET A 119 8.68 15.84 7.61
C MET A 119 9.27 14.70 8.43
N HIS A 120 10.44 14.89 9.06
CA HIS A 120 11.08 13.86 9.88
C HIS A 120 10.21 13.45 11.07
N ILE A 121 9.48 14.39 11.68
CA ILE A 121 8.51 14.11 12.74
C ILE A 121 7.36 13.26 12.22
N LEU A 122 6.81 13.56 11.03
CA LEU A 122 5.74 12.77 10.43
C LEU A 122 6.19 11.34 10.12
N ILE A 123 7.40 11.16 9.61
CA ILE A 123 8.00 9.83 9.36
C ILE A 123 8.14 9.06 10.69
N ALA A 124 8.70 9.68 11.72
CA ALA A 124 8.87 9.05 13.02
C ALA A 124 7.53 8.66 13.67
N MET A 125 6.50 9.49 13.55
CA MET A 125 5.15 9.18 14.03
C MET A 125 4.55 7.97 13.31
N ALA A 126 4.74 7.85 12.00
CA ALA A 126 4.22 6.72 11.25
C ALA A 126 4.94 5.40 11.59
N ASP A 127 6.23 5.42 11.84
CA ASP A 127 6.99 4.26 12.31
C ASP A 127 6.56 3.85 13.73
N PHE A 128 6.29 4.82 14.58
CA PHE A 128 5.74 4.57 15.92
C PHE A 128 4.35 3.92 15.85
N GLU A 129 3.43 4.47 15.04
CA GLU A 129 2.10 3.88 14.81
C GLU A 129 2.19 2.43 14.30
N ARG A 130 3.08 2.18 13.33
CA ARG A 130 3.34 0.84 12.79
C ARG A 130 3.80 -0.13 13.88
N SER A 131 4.69 0.32 14.76
CA SER A 131 5.20 -0.46 15.88
C SER A 131 4.11 -0.80 16.88
N LEU A 132 3.24 0.16 17.22
CA LEU A 132 2.08 -0.06 18.09
C LEU A 132 1.06 -1.05 17.48
N ILE A 133 0.78 -0.96 16.19
CA ILE A 133 -0.11 -1.91 15.49
C ILE A 133 0.48 -3.32 15.56
N LYS A 134 1.77 -3.47 15.31
CA LYS A 134 2.48 -4.75 15.40
C LYS A 134 2.40 -5.33 16.82
N GLU A 135 2.67 -4.53 17.84
CA GLU A 135 2.60 -4.94 19.24
C GLU A 135 1.19 -5.41 19.62
N ARG A 136 0.15 -4.61 19.29
CA ARG A 136 -1.25 -4.97 19.53
C ARG A 136 -1.66 -6.25 18.82
N THR A 137 -1.21 -6.43 17.58
CA THR A 137 -1.48 -7.64 16.80
C THR A 137 -0.85 -8.87 17.44
N LEU A 138 0.42 -8.78 17.87
CA LEU A 138 1.11 -9.87 18.54
C LEU A 138 0.46 -10.22 19.89
N ALA A 139 0.07 -9.21 20.67
CA ALA A 139 -0.66 -9.40 21.93
C ALA A 139 -2.01 -10.09 21.69
N GLY A 140 -2.77 -9.65 20.67
CA GLY A 140 -4.03 -10.25 20.26
C GLY A 140 -3.86 -11.71 19.82
N LEU A 141 -2.85 -12.02 19.02
CA LEU A 141 -2.53 -13.39 18.62
C LEU A 141 -2.14 -14.29 19.82
N LYS A 142 -1.36 -13.75 20.77
CA LYS A 142 -1.00 -14.46 22.01
C LYS A 142 -2.24 -14.77 22.85
N ALA A 143 -3.12 -13.78 23.02
CA ALA A 143 -4.37 -13.95 23.76
C ALA A 143 -5.31 -14.98 23.07
N ALA A 144 -5.43 -14.93 21.74
CA ALA A 144 -6.23 -15.90 20.99
C ALA A 144 -5.67 -17.33 21.13
N ARG A 145 -4.36 -17.52 21.07
CA ARG A 145 -3.71 -18.82 21.34
C ARG A 145 -3.99 -19.33 22.75
N ALA A 146 -3.90 -18.46 23.75
CA ALA A 146 -4.18 -18.82 25.14
C ALA A 146 -5.64 -19.25 25.35
N LYS A 147 -6.57 -18.72 24.54
CA LYS A 147 -7.99 -19.14 24.50
C LYS A 147 -8.24 -20.37 23.63
N GLY A 148 -7.20 -21.06 23.15
CA GLY A 148 -7.32 -22.26 22.32
C GLY A 148 -7.64 -22.00 20.84
N ALA A 149 -7.63 -20.76 20.37
CA ALA A 149 -7.88 -20.46 18.97
C ALA A 149 -6.75 -21.00 18.07
N ARG A 150 -7.12 -21.79 17.09
CA ARG A 150 -6.19 -22.29 16.07
C ARG A 150 -5.92 -21.19 15.06
N LEU A 151 -4.68 -20.69 15.04
CA LEU A 151 -4.24 -19.65 14.11
C LEU A 151 -3.68 -20.26 12.83
N GLY A 152 -3.83 -19.55 11.72
CA GLY A 152 -3.36 -19.95 10.41
C GLY A 152 -4.47 -20.50 9.50
N ARG A 153 -4.06 -21.07 8.36
CA ARG A 153 -5.01 -21.64 7.40
C ARG A 153 -5.76 -22.81 8.03
N PRO A 154 -7.11 -22.84 7.96
CA PRO A 154 -7.89 -23.97 8.46
C PRO A 154 -7.42 -25.29 7.85
N ALA A 155 -7.32 -26.33 8.69
CA ALA A 155 -6.95 -27.67 8.23
C ALA A 155 -8.17 -28.36 7.56
N THR A 156 -8.43 -28.01 6.32
CA THR A 156 -9.54 -28.59 5.53
C THR A 156 -9.35 -30.08 5.22
N LEU A 157 -8.11 -30.58 5.29
CA LEU A 157 -7.80 -31.99 4.99
C LEU A 157 -8.40 -32.96 5.99
N GLY A 158 -8.59 -32.59 7.26
CA GLY A 158 -9.24 -33.44 8.27
C GLY A 158 -10.68 -33.79 7.90
N ALA A 159 -11.44 -32.86 7.33
CA ALA A 159 -12.79 -33.09 6.87
C ALA A 159 -12.87 -34.10 5.71
N HIS A 160 -11.80 -34.29 4.97
CA HIS A 160 -11.74 -35.26 3.88
C HIS A 160 -11.14 -36.62 4.30
N ALA A 161 -10.49 -36.69 5.46
CA ALA A 161 -9.75 -37.90 5.88
C ALA A 161 -10.60 -39.16 5.91
N ALA A 162 -11.77 -39.10 6.53
CA ALA A 162 -12.72 -40.24 6.58
C ALA A 162 -13.15 -40.67 5.18
N LYS A 163 -13.55 -39.72 4.34
CA LYS A 163 -14.03 -39.99 2.96
C LYS A 163 -12.92 -40.55 2.07
N VAL A 164 -11.70 -40.03 2.23
CA VAL A 164 -10.51 -40.54 1.53
C VAL A 164 -10.20 -41.99 1.98
N ALA A 165 -10.29 -42.29 3.29
CA ALA A 165 -10.07 -43.63 3.81
C ALA A 165 -11.10 -44.63 3.26
N THR A 166 -12.39 -44.27 3.24
CA THR A 166 -13.46 -45.08 2.67
C THR A 166 -13.24 -45.39 1.19
N LEU A 167 -12.94 -44.38 0.38
CA LEU A 167 -12.64 -44.55 -1.07
C LEU A 167 -11.39 -45.42 -1.29
N ARG A 168 -10.42 -45.33 -0.37
CA ARG A 168 -9.20 -46.15 -0.44
C ARG A 168 -9.48 -47.61 -0.11
N SER A 169 -10.35 -47.90 0.90
CA SER A 169 -10.74 -49.29 1.22
C SER A 169 -11.57 -49.95 0.12
N GLN A 170 -12.26 -49.14 -0.71
CA GLN A 170 -12.95 -49.59 -1.93
C GLN A 170 -11.99 -49.88 -3.10
N GLY A 171 -10.67 -49.78 -2.91
CA GLY A 171 -9.68 -50.09 -3.92
C GLY A 171 -9.28 -48.95 -4.86
N LEU A 172 -9.86 -47.74 -4.70
CA LEU A 172 -9.53 -46.64 -5.58
C LEU A 172 -8.06 -46.18 -5.43
N SER A 173 -7.43 -45.85 -6.55
CA SER A 173 -6.09 -45.27 -6.54
C SER A 173 -6.09 -43.82 -6.00
N VAL A 174 -4.94 -43.36 -5.48
CA VAL A 174 -4.78 -41.98 -5.00
C VAL A 174 -5.17 -40.93 -6.07
N ARG A 175 -4.87 -41.22 -7.33
CA ARG A 175 -5.23 -40.34 -8.46
C ARG A 175 -6.75 -40.34 -8.72
N ALA A 176 -7.40 -41.50 -8.63
CA ALA A 176 -8.85 -41.61 -8.79
C ALA A 176 -9.59 -40.86 -7.67
N ILE A 177 -9.17 -41.04 -6.41
CA ILE A 177 -9.70 -40.33 -5.24
C ILE A 177 -9.52 -38.82 -5.40
N GLY A 178 -8.34 -38.38 -5.87
CA GLY A 178 -8.05 -36.96 -6.12
C GLY A 178 -8.99 -36.36 -7.17
N LYS A 179 -9.27 -37.10 -8.24
CA LYS A 179 -10.23 -36.68 -9.28
C LYS A 179 -11.65 -36.57 -8.75
N GLU A 180 -12.11 -37.57 -7.99
CA GLU A 180 -13.45 -37.63 -7.41
C GLU A 180 -13.71 -36.52 -6.39
N LEU A 181 -12.74 -36.28 -5.48
CA LEU A 181 -12.87 -35.28 -4.42
C LEU A 181 -12.33 -33.88 -4.82
N ARG A 182 -11.89 -33.72 -6.06
CA ARG A 182 -11.24 -32.50 -6.58
C ARG A 182 -10.06 -32.03 -5.70
N LEU A 183 -9.26 -33.00 -5.24
CA LEU A 183 -8.10 -32.76 -4.40
C LEU A 183 -6.81 -33.10 -5.15
N PRO A 184 -5.74 -32.32 -4.96
CA PRO A 184 -4.42 -32.71 -5.45
C PRO A 184 -3.98 -34.06 -4.84
N ALA A 185 -3.23 -34.87 -5.57
CA ALA A 185 -2.76 -36.18 -5.10
C ALA A 185 -1.95 -36.09 -3.78
N SER A 186 -1.17 -35.02 -3.62
CA SER A 186 -0.45 -34.71 -2.36
C SER A 186 -1.38 -34.50 -1.18
N SER A 187 -2.57 -33.90 -1.39
CA SER A 187 -3.57 -33.70 -0.35
C SER A 187 -4.27 -34.99 0.02
N VAL A 188 -4.54 -35.86 -0.96
CA VAL A 188 -5.08 -37.22 -0.73
C VAL A 188 -4.09 -38.04 0.10
N PHE A 189 -2.81 -37.99 -0.21
CA PHE A 189 -1.77 -38.70 0.54
C PHE A 189 -1.70 -38.23 2.01
N LYS A 190 -1.69 -36.90 2.23
CA LYS A 190 -1.74 -36.35 3.59
C LYS A 190 -3.00 -36.73 4.35
N ALA A 191 -4.17 -36.76 3.69
CA ALA A 191 -5.43 -37.17 4.32
C ALA A 191 -5.42 -38.66 4.73
N LEU A 192 -4.80 -39.54 3.92
CA LEU A 192 -4.60 -40.95 4.27
C LEU A 192 -3.67 -41.13 5.48
N THR A 193 -2.62 -40.34 5.58
CA THR A 193 -1.70 -40.36 6.73
C THR A 193 -2.43 -39.92 8.02
N LEU A 194 -3.27 -38.89 7.93
CA LEU A 194 -4.10 -38.43 9.04
C LEU A 194 -5.14 -39.48 9.47
N ALA A 195 -5.73 -40.17 8.51
CA ALA A 195 -6.73 -41.23 8.78
C ALA A 195 -6.11 -42.49 9.43
N LYS A 196 -4.82 -42.74 9.25
CA LYS A 196 -4.08 -43.85 9.90
C LYS A 196 -3.63 -43.53 11.33
N ALA A 197 -3.55 -42.24 11.66
CA ALA A 197 -3.08 -41.75 12.97
C ALA A 197 -4.23 -41.45 13.95
N ALA A 198 -5.47 -41.54 13.51
CA ALA A 198 -6.69 -41.38 14.30
C ALA A 198 -7.31 -42.74 14.60
#